data_a81959049d82d48fa37587ad16d4592a
#
_entry.id   a81959049d82d48fa37587ad16d4592a
#
_cell.length_a   1.000
_cell.length_b   1.000
_cell.length_c   1.000
_cell.angle_alpha   90.00
_cell.angle_beta   90.00
_cell.angle_gamma   90.00
#
_symmetry.space_group_name_H-M   'P 1'
#
loop_
_entity.id
_entity.type
_entity.pdbx_description
1 polymer ?
#
loop_
_entity_poly.entity_id
_entity_poly.type
_entity_poly.pdbx_seq_one_letter_code
_entity_poly.pdbx_strand_id
1 'polypeptide(L)'
;MAAALGILAVLGILTLFTFYMDGDTGVQLLAVFLLLPAASALLTFFARRQLRIRLTLPASVRKGQACTLTAAVTKRWRIPLPFVRFRLVPDGHFDTAPVPAQTALAFSREDTRQIILDPWICGQASVYVEDARVIGYFGFLKLRLELPVPATMMIVPQVPELTAGDALFTAMCATVQTESEEESNTQSVYGTATIAGYEHRNYVPGDPLKRINWKLSSKRRTLMVRMDEAVSMSRVHVLVDLTRPQGMPADKSRFLLEQQITEGVLGMLALCARQGMAATCSYMGKSGWQEVLPDSPEAVEELALHLLERGFTDEPTQSRLPGAFLAGGSSSVYLIYTANPDSSLLEQAAHMQGEVHVVTPGGMSLSHGKLHFWRLQPDFRLLPAT
;
A
#
# COMPACT_ATOMS: atom_id res chain seq x y z
N MET A 1 17.46 43.87 4.51
CA MET A 1 17.86 45.23 4.83
C MET A 1 19.28 45.53 4.38
N ALA A 2 20.32 44.77 4.73
CA ALA A 2 21.72 45.00 4.34
C ALA A 2 21.95 45.16 2.81
N ALA A 3 21.31 44.29 1.99
CA ALA A 3 21.44 44.38 0.52
C ALA A 3 20.81 45.67 -0.08
N ALA A 4 19.72 46.15 0.47
CA ALA A 4 19.08 47.39 0.01
C ALA A 4 19.93 48.63 0.37
N LEU A 5 20.55 48.62 1.56
CA LEU A 5 21.50 49.65 1.99
C LEU A 5 22.76 49.68 1.10
N GLY A 6 23.28 48.49 0.73
CA GLY A 6 24.39 48.38 -0.20
C GLY A 6 24.10 48.94 -1.60
N ILE A 7 22.92 48.67 -2.12
CA ILE A 7 22.48 49.21 -3.41
C ILE A 7 22.33 50.74 -3.37
N LEU A 8 21.73 51.28 -2.31
CA LEU A 8 21.62 52.71 -2.11
C LEU A 8 22.99 53.40 -1.99
N ALA A 9 23.93 52.78 -1.28
CA ALA A 9 25.30 53.30 -1.17
C ALA A 9 26.01 53.32 -2.52
N VAL A 10 25.91 52.22 -3.31
CA VAL A 10 26.53 52.17 -4.66
C VAL A 10 25.87 53.20 -5.59
N LEU A 11 24.54 53.36 -5.50
CA LEU A 11 23.82 54.36 -6.30
C LEU A 11 24.23 55.78 -5.91
N GLY A 12 24.42 56.06 -4.62
CA GLY A 12 24.94 57.32 -4.13
C GLY A 12 26.35 57.61 -4.62
N ILE A 13 27.26 56.63 -4.57
CA ILE A 13 28.63 56.75 -5.08
C ILE A 13 28.64 57.00 -6.59
N LEU A 14 27.82 56.27 -7.37
CA LEU A 14 27.69 56.45 -8.81
C LEU A 14 27.13 57.83 -9.20
N THR A 15 26.16 58.34 -8.47
CA THR A 15 25.61 59.69 -8.71
C THR A 15 26.64 60.75 -8.37
N LEU A 16 27.39 60.59 -7.28
CA LEU A 16 28.47 61.48 -6.90
C LEU A 16 29.59 61.48 -7.96
N PHE A 17 29.95 60.30 -8.46
CA PHE A 17 30.94 60.12 -9.52
C PHE A 17 30.52 60.82 -10.83
N THR A 18 29.24 60.74 -11.19
CA THR A 18 28.64 61.39 -12.37
C THR A 18 28.72 62.91 -12.27
N PHE A 19 28.64 63.47 -11.05
CA PHE A 19 28.70 64.90 -10.81
C PHE A 19 30.13 65.48 -10.83
N TYR A 20 31.14 64.66 -10.46
CA TYR A 20 32.55 65.15 -10.31
C TYR A 20 33.44 64.77 -11.49
N MET A 21 33.10 63.74 -12.27
CA MET A 21 33.88 63.38 -13.48
C MET A 21 33.05 63.72 -14.72
N ASP A 22 33.77 64.02 -15.84
CA ASP A 22 33.15 64.38 -17.11
C ASP A 22 31.96 63.54 -17.45
N GLY A 23 30.79 64.15 -17.62
CA GLY A 23 29.46 63.63 -17.50
C GLY A 23 29.09 62.35 -18.28
N ASP A 24 29.74 62.06 -19.42
CA ASP A 24 29.31 60.94 -20.31
C ASP A 24 29.58 59.57 -19.75
N THR A 25 30.76 59.33 -19.17
CA THR A 25 31.13 58.01 -18.59
C THR A 25 30.37 57.70 -17.33
N GLY A 26 30.08 58.71 -16.50
CA GLY A 26 29.29 58.56 -15.30
C GLY A 26 27.82 58.22 -15.60
N VAL A 27 27.25 58.90 -16.59
CA VAL A 27 25.85 58.63 -17.05
C VAL A 27 25.74 57.23 -17.63
N GLN A 28 26.73 56.79 -18.42
CA GLN A 28 26.73 55.41 -18.97
C GLN A 28 26.77 54.35 -17.87
N LEU A 29 27.65 54.51 -16.87
CA LEU A 29 27.76 53.60 -15.73
C LEU A 29 26.46 53.56 -14.90
N LEU A 30 25.85 54.72 -14.65
CA LEU A 30 24.59 54.81 -13.93
C LEU A 30 23.45 54.16 -14.71
N ALA A 31 23.40 54.37 -16.04
CA ALA A 31 22.41 53.73 -16.91
C ALA A 31 22.56 52.21 -16.90
N VAL A 32 23.80 51.69 -17.03
CA VAL A 32 24.06 50.24 -16.95
C VAL A 32 23.64 49.66 -15.58
N PHE A 33 24.00 50.35 -14.50
CA PHE A 33 23.67 49.91 -13.14
C PHE A 33 22.17 49.87 -12.89
N LEU A 34 21.38 50.74 -13.52
CA LEU A 34 19.93 50.78 -13.37
C LEU A 34 19.23 49.83 -14.36
N LEU A 35 19.69 49.75 -15.60
CA LEU A 35 19.11 48.95 -16.64
C LEU A 35 19.32 47.45 -16.46
N LEU A 36 20.50 47.01 -15.98
CA LEU A 36 20.78 45.60 -15.79
C LEU A 36 19.85 44.92 -14.75
N PRO A 37 19.65 45.47 -13.54
CA PRO A 37 18.69 44.91 -12.58
C PRO A 37 17.25 44.94 -13.09
N ALA A 38 16.87 46.04 -13.79
CA ALA A 38 15.54 46.17 -14.39
C ALA A 38 15.31 45.11 -15.47
N ALA A 39 16.27 44.88 -16.36
CA ALA A 39 16.23 43.83 -17.37
C ALA A 39 16.20 42.44 -16.72
N SER A 40 17.00 42.20 -15.67
CA SER A 40 16.94 40.96 -14.90
C SER A 40 15.58 40.70 -14.26
N ALA A 41 14.96 41.75 -13.70
CA ALA A 41 13.62 41.64 -13.11
C ALA A 41 12.56 41.33 -14.18
N LEU A 42 12.63 42.00 -15.31
CA LEU A 42 11.73 41.77 -16.44
C LEU A 42 11.87 40.32 -16.97
N LEU A 43 13.10 39.87 -17.19
CA LEU A 43 13.40 38.50 -17.61
C LEU A 43 12.85 37.46 -16.60
N THR A 44 13.01 37.72 -15.32
CA THR A 44 12.53 36.82 -14.27
C THR A 44 11.00 36.76 -14.25
N PHE A 45 10.35 37.88 -14.49
CA PHE A 45 8.88 37.95 -14.58
C PHE A 45 8.35 37.16 -15.78
N PHE A 46 8.96 37.30 -16.95
CA PHE A 46 8.60 36.50 -18.13
C PHE A 46 8.93 35.01 -17.94
N ALA A 47 10.04 34.71 -17.28
CA ALA A 47 10.44 33.36 -16.97
C ALA A 47 9.39 32.61 -16.15
N ARG A 48 8.82 33.27 -15.15
CA ARG A 48 7.78 32.66 -14.30
C ARG A 48 6.63 32.04 -15.12
N ARG A 49 6.18 32.66 -16.20
CA ARG A 49 5.07 32.19 -17.04
C ARG A 49 5.46 31.02 -17.95
N GLN A 50 6.73 30.78 -18.16
CA GLN A 50 7.21 29.80 -19.13
C GLN A 50 7.83 28.55 -18.49
N LEU A 51 8.15 28.63 -17.21
CA LEU A 51 8.73 27.54 -16.45
C LEU A 51 7.64 26.59 -15.98
N ARG A 52 7.89 25.28 -16.21
CA ARG A 52 7.10 24.21 -15.66
C ARG A 52 7.99 23.17 -15.02
N ILE A 53 7.58 22.68 -13.87
CA ILE A 53 8.23 21.59 -13.17
C ILE A 53 7.38 20.35 -13.42
N ARG A 54 8.00 19.24 -13.79
CA ARG A 54 7.36 17.94 -13.94
C ARG A 54 8.10 16.94 -13.08
N LEU A 55 7.34 16.18 -12.29
CA LEU A 55 7.84 15.06 -11.52
C LEU A 55 7.43 13.76 -12.21
N THR A 56 8.37 12.81 -12.27
CA THR A 56 8.12 11.49 -12.84
C THR A 56 8.68 10.43 -11.90
N LEU A 57 7.83 9.47 -11.52
CA LEU A 57 8.16 8.29 -10.75
C LEU A 57 7.84 7.04 -11.57
N PRO A 58 8.46 5.89 -11.30
CA PRO A 58 8.01 4.61 -11.84
C PRO A 58 6.59 4.30 -11.35
N ALA A 59 5.82 3.53 -12.10
CA ALA A 59 4.44 3.19 -11.73
C ALA A 59 4.39 2.36 -10.44
N SER A 60 5.33 1.43 -10.27
CA SER A 60 5.44 0.59 -9.08
C SER A 60 6.90 0.24 -8.76
N VAL A 61 7.16 -0.06 -7.50
CA VAL A 61 8.46 -0.54 -7.01
C VAL A 61 8.23 -1.50 -5.84
N ARG A 62 9.11 -2.46 -5.63
CA ARG A 62 9.07 -3.32 -4.44
C ARG A 62 9.64 -2.57 -3.24
N LYS A 63 9.04 -2.79 -2.07
CA LYS A 63 9.54 -2.26 -0.80
C LYS A 63 11.02 -2.60 -0.59
N GLY A 64 11.81 -1.62 -0.13
CA GLY A 64 13.26 -1.76 0.07
C GLY A 64 14.10 -1.68 -1.21
N GLN A 65 13.50 -1.57 -2.38
CA GLN A 65 14.20 -1.37 -3.63
C GLN A 65 14.25 0.14 -3.95
N ALA A 66 15.45 0.72 -3.95
CA ALA A 66 15.63 2.12 -4.27
C ALA A 66 15.04 2.48 -5.64
N CYS A 67 14.33 3.60 -5.72
CA CYS A 67 13.76 4.11 -6.95
C CYS A 67 14.25 5.53 -7.25
N THR A 68 14.17 5.91 -8.53
CA THR A 68 14.66 7.22 -8.98
C THR A 68 13.48 8.12 -9.30
N LEU A 69 13.36 9.23 -8.55
CA LEU A 69 12.52 10.36 -8.90
C LEU A 69 13.23 11.23 -9.93
N THR A 70 12.58 11.49 -11.04
CA THR A 70 13.06 12.42 -12.06
C THR A 70 12.28 13.74 -11.95
N ALA A 71 12.97 14.81 -11.57
CA ALA A 71 12.43 16.17 -11.54
C ALA A 71 12.95 16.95 -12.75
N ALA A 72 12.11 17.18 -13.75
CA ALA A 72 12.43 17.93 -14.95
C ALA A 72 11.89 19.35 -14.84
N VAL A 73 12.75 20.33 -15.04
CA VAL A 73 12.37 21.74 -15.17
C VAL A 73 12.46 22.12 -16.63
N THR A 74 11.33 22.48 -17.22
CA THR A 74 11.25 22.80 -18.67
C THR A 74 10.88 24.26 -18.88
N LYS A 75 11.38 24.85 -19.96
CA LYS A 75 11.00 26.20 -20.41
C LYS A 75 10.65 26.23 -21.89
N ARG A 76 9.71 27.10 -22.24
CA ARG A 76 9.26 27.20 -23.63
C ARG A 76 10.27 27.90 -24.54
N TRP A 77 10.95 28.95 -24.07
CA TRP A 77 11.87 29.76 -24.85
C TRP A 77 13.31 29.56 -24.40
N ARG A 78 14.29 29.76 -25.30
CA ARG A 78 15.73 29.66 -25.02
C ARG A 78 16.29 30.91 -24.33
N ILE A 79 15.51 31.65 -23.58
CA ILE A 79 15.99 32.77 -22.79
C ILE A 79 16.85 32.23 -21.64
N PRO A 80 18.05 32.75 -21.40
CA PRO A 80 18.84 32.35 -20.24
C PRO A 80 18.04 32.68 -18.97
N LEU A 81 17.86 31.67 -18.13
CA LEU A 81 17.17 31.82 -16.86
C LEU A 81 18.16 31.62 -15.73
N PRO A 82 18.03 32.41 -14.66
CA PRO A 82 18.95 32.30 -13.55
C PRO A 82 18.73 30.97 -12.81
N PHE A 83 18.25 31.02 -11.60
CA PHE A 83 18.12 29.83 -10.78
C PHE A 83 16.67 29.52 -10.49
N VAL A 84 16.31 28.25 -10.61
CA VAL A 84 15.06 27.71 -10.11
C VAL A 84 15.39 26.89 -8.87
N ARG A 85 14.80 27.25 -7.74
CA ARG A 85 14.94 26.51 -6.48
C ARG A 85 13.59 25.94 -6.13
N PHE A 86 13.57 24.67 -5.77
CA PHE A 86 12.38 23.98 -5.30
C PHE A 86 12.75 22.98 -4.20
N ARG A 87 11.78 22.61 -3.37
CA ARG A 87 11.94 21.62 -2.32
C ARG A 87 11.02 20.46 -2.62
N LEU A 88 11.60 19.28 -2.74
CA LEU A 88 10.89 18.01 -2.91
C LEU A 88 10.63 17.40 -1.54
N VAL A 89 9.40 17.02 -1.31
CA VAL A 89 8.95 16.41 -0.04
C VAL A 89 8.32 15.07 -0.38
N PRO A 90 9.03 13.97 -0.09
CA PRO A 90 8.45 12.64 -0.10
C PRO A 90 7.48 12.49 1.08
N ASP A 91 6.42 11.72 0.91
CA ASP A 91 5.52 11.41 2.02
C ASP A 91 6.13 10.39 3.00
N GLY A 92 5.35 9.97 4.01
CA GLY A 92 5.82 9.04 5.05
C GLY A 92 6.16 7.63 4.59
N HIS A 93 5.90 7.26 3.34
CA HIS A 93 6.27 5.95 2.78
C HIS A 93 7.75 5.85 2.42
N PHE A 94 8.46 6.98 2.33
CA PHE A 94 9.88 7.02 2.04
C PHE A 94 10.69 7.36 3.30
N ASP A 95 11.84 6.71 3.46
CA ASP A 95 12.81 7.09 4.50
C ASP A 95 13.79 8.15 3.99
N THR A 96 13.28 9.09 3.21
CA THR A 96 14.06 10.15 2.59
C THR A 96 13.59 11.49 3.13
N ALA A 97 14.52 12.29 3.69
CA ALA A 97 14.22 13.64 4.15
C ALA A 97 13.88 14.56 2.95
N PRO A 98 13.17 15.70 3.19
CA PRO A 98 12.92 16.68 2.16
C PRO A 98 14.23 17.18 1.50
N VAL A 99 14.31 17.11 0.17
CA VAL A 99 15.50 17.42 -0.61
C VAL A 99 15.35 18.79 -1.27
N PRO A 100 16.20 19.78 -0.92
CA PRO A 100 16.26 21.03 -1.68
C PRO A 100 16.97 20.78 -3.02
N ALA A 101 16.34 21.17 -4.10
CA ALA A 101 16.91 21.11 -5.44
C ALA A 101 17.05 22.49 -6.02
N GLN A 102 18.16 22.71 -6.72
CA GLN A 102 18.42 23.93 -7.45
C GLN A 102 18.91 23.58 -8.85
N THR A 103 18.35 24.25 -9.83
CA THR A 103 18.73 24.08 -11.23
C THR A 103 18.94 25.43 -11.91
N ALA A 104 19.81 25.49 -12.89
CA ALA A 104 20.08 26.65 -13.71
C ALA A 104 19.83 26.31 -15.17
N LEU A 105 18.86 26.96 -15.77
CA LEU A 105 18.49 26.76 -17.18
C LEU A 105 19.10 27.88 -18.01
N ALA A 106 20.42 27.84 -18.31
CA ALA A 106 21.03 28.82 -19.15
C ALA A 106 20.35 28.85 -20.55
N PHE A 107 20.92 28.18 -21.52
CA PHE A 107 20.37 28.10 -22.89
C PHE A 107 19.64 26.77 -23.16
N SER A 108 19.73 25.79 -22.28
CA SER A 108 18.99 24.52 -22.38
C SER A 108 17.49 24.77 -22.18
N ARG A 109 16.66 24.01 -22.88
CA ARG A 109 15.19 24.06 -22.70
C ARG A 109 14.72 23.23 -21.52
N GLU A 110 15.54 22.29 -21.08
CA GLU A 110 15.24 21.34 -20.02
C GLU A 110 16.49 21.07 -19.19
N ASP A 111 16.30 20.96 -17.90
CA ASP A 111 17.28 20.42 -16.97
C ASP A 111 16.58 19.38 -16.09
N THR A 112 17.23 18.25 -15.92
CA THR A 112 16.68 17.09 -15.22
C THR A 112 17.53 16.77 -14.02
N ARG A 113 16.88 16.59 -12.87
CA ARG A 113 17.52 16.15 -11.63
C ARG A 113 16.97 14.79 -11.24
N GLN A 114 17.86 13.86 -11.00
CA GLN A 114 17.55 12.54 -10.49
C GLN A 114 17.83 12.49 -9.00
N ILE A 115 16.85 11.98 -8.24
CA ILE A 115 16.93 11.85 -6.79
C ILE A 115 16.57 10.41 -6.46
N ILE A 116 17.40 9.76 -5.69
CA ILE A 116 17.16 8.39 -5.22
C ILE A 116 16.25 8.48 -4.00
N LEU A 117 15.20 7.69 -4.01
CA LEU A 117 14.24 7.55 -2.92
C LEU A 117 14.28 6.11 -2.41
N ASP A 118 14.22 5.97 -1.10
CA ASP A 118 14.20 4.67 -0.44
C ASP A 118 12.79 4.37 0.09
N PRO A 119 11.98 3.59 -0.66
CA PRO A 119 10.65 3.19 -0.24
C PRO A 119 10.74 2.12 0.85
N TRP A 120 10.21 2.40 2.02
CA TRP A 120 10.31 1.48 3.14
C TRP A 120 8.94 1.05 3.71
N ILE A 121 7.88 1.78 3.41
CA ILE A 121 6.49 1.41 3.75
C ILE A 121 5.71 1.15 2.47
N CYS A 122 4.97 0.03 2.42
CA CYS A 122 4.11 -0.30 1.28
C CYS A 122 2.86 0.59 1.24
N GLY A 123 2.30 0.75 0.04
CA GLY A 123 1.10 1.54 -0.18
C GLY A 123 1.22 2.52 -1.34
N GLN A 124 0.23 3.39 -1.47
CA GLN A 124 0.24 4.46 -2.45
C GLN A 124 1.07 5.63 -1.93
N ALA A 125 2.28 5.75 -2.43
CA ALA A 125 3.24 6.78 -2.07
C ALA A 125 3.15 7.99 -2.99
N SER A 126 3.47 9.17 -2.46
CA SER A 126 3.47 10.42 -3.21
C SER A 126 4.68 11.29 -2.91
N VAL A 127 5.12 12.05 -3.94
CA VAL A 127 6.14 13.08 -3.79
C VAL A 127 5.59 14.38 -4.35
N TYR A 128 5.67 15.44 -3.56
CA TYR A 128 5.19 16.76 -3.94
C TYR A 128 6.28 17.83 -3.80
N VAL A 129 6.03 18.97 -4.42
CA VAL A 129 6.87 20.17 -4.30
C VAL A 129 6.22 21.11 -3.29
N GLU A 130 6.93 21.40 -2.20
CA GLU A 130 6.42 22.30 -1.16
C GLU A 130 6.59 23.76 -1.54
N ASP A 131 7.76 24.13 -2.09
CA ASP A 131 8.08 25.50 -2.47
C ASP A 131 8.88 25.51 -3.77
N ALA A 132 8.47 26.34 -4.72
CA ALA A 132 9.16 26.49 -5.99
C ALA A 132 9.29 28.00 -6.30
N ARG A 133 10.53 28.46 -6.52
CA ARG A 133 10.83 29.86 -6.79
C ARG A 133 11.82 30.00 -7.91
N VAL A 134 11.59 30.96 -8.79
CA VAL A 134 12.59 31.48 -9.70
C VAL A 134 13.28 32.68 -9.06
N ILE A 135 14.61 32.66 -9.09
CA ILE A 135 15.46 33.69 -8.49
C ILE A 135 16.15 34.45 -9.63
N GLY A 136 15.99 35.76 -9.67
CA GLY A 136 16.63 36.62 -10.67
C GLY A 136 18.17 36.61 -10.58
N TYR A 137 18.84 37.05 -11.63
CA TYR A 137 20.34 37.02 -11.72
C TYR A 137 21.02 37.68 -10.54
N PHE A 138 20.46 38.78 -10.06
CA PHE A 138 21.03 39.51 -8.91
C PHE A 138 20.45 39.05 -7.56
N GLY A 139 19.52 38.05 -7.57
CA GLY A 139 18.92 37.52 -6.33
C GLY A 139 17.89 38.43 -5.65
N PHE A 140 17.67 39.67 -6.17
CA PHE A 140 16.71 40.60 -5.57
C PHE A 140 15.28 40.20 -5.76
N LEU A 141 14.94 39.61 -6.90
CA LEU A 141 13.61 39.18 -7.23
C LEU A 141 13.47 37.66 -7.07
N LYS A 142 12.54 37.24 -6.22
CA LYS A 142 12.18 35.85 -5.99
C LYS A 142 10.71 35.70 -6.25
N LEU A 143 10.34 35.02 -7.33
CA LEU A 143 8.93 34.83 -7.72
C LEU A 143 8.55 33.35 -7.49
N ARG A 144 7.39 33.13 -6.90
CA ARG A 144 6.82 31.79 -6.74
C ARG A 144 6.37 31.24 -8.09
N LEU A 145 6.68 29.98 -8.34
CA LEU A 145 6.20 29.23 -9.48
C LEU A 145 4.91 28.51 -9.13
N GLU A 146 4.19 28.11 -10.17
CA GLU A 146 3.06 27.20 -10.06
C GLU A 146 3.59 25.81 -9.65
N LEU A 147 2.97 25.22 -8.62
CA LEU A 147 3.39 23.90 -8.12
C LEU A 147 2.88 22.82 -9.08
N PRO A 148 3.71 21.81 -9.37
CA PRO A 148 3.29 20.67 -10.18
C PRO A 148 2.32 19.77 -9.42
N VAL A 149 1.59 18.95 -10.17
CA VAL A 149 0.80 17.87 -9.59
C VAL A 149 1.75 16.89 -8.90
N PRO A 150 1.42 16.40 -7.68
CA PRO A 150 2.20 15.37 -7.02
C PRO A 150 2.41 14.15 -7.91
N ALA A 151 3.61 13.59 -7.91
CA ALA A 151 3.87 12.31 -8.55
C ALA A 151 3.52 11.19 -7.58
N THR A 152 2.77 10.21 -8.04
CA THR A 152 2.34 9.06 -7.24
C THR A 152 2.92 7.77 -7.79
N MET A 153 3.16 6.82 -6.92
CA MET A 153 3.61 5.47 -7.28
C MET A 153 3.06 4.45 -6.29
N MET A 154 3.05 3.18 -6.69
CA MET A 154 2.66 2.08 -5.83
C MET A 154 3.90 1.37 -5.28
N ILE A 155 4.03 1.26 -3.96
CA ILE A 155 5.06 0.48 -3.30
C ILE A 155 4.47 -0.88 -2.94
N VAL A 156 4.92 -1.92 -3.65
CA VAL A 156 4.41 -3.29 -3.47
C VAL A 156 5.01 -3.89 -2.19
N PRO A 157 4.18 -4.51 -1.32
CA PRO A 157 4.66 -5.13 -0.09
C PRO A 157 5.58 -6.30 -0.38
N GLN A 158 6.42 -6.63 0.58
CA GLN A 158 7.16 -7.86 0.59
C GLN A 158 6.35 -8.91 1.36
N VAL A 159 6.11 -10.06 0.74
CA VAL A 159 5.45 -11.18 1.42
C VAL A 159 6.42 -11.78 2.44
N PRO A 160 6.15 -11.70 3.75
CA PRO A 160 7.04 -12.24 4.76
C PRO A 160 7.02 -13.77 4.77
N GLU A 161 8.16 -14.37 5.01
CA GLU A 161 8.27 -15.83 5.16
C GLU A 161 7.90 -16.22 6.59
N LEU A 162 6.64 -16.58 6.82
CA LEU A 162 6.20 -17.17 8.07
C LEU A 162 6.59 -18.64 8.14
N THR A 163 6.85 -19.12 9.35
CA THR A 163 7.23 -20.52 9.60
C THR A 163 6.03 -21.32 10.10
N ALA A 164 5.94 -22.59 9.72
CA ALA A 164 4.89 -23.50 10.19
C ALA A 164 4.92 -23.74 11.71
N GLY A 165 5.97 -23.30 12.39
CA GLY A 165 6.13 -23.39 13.85
C GLY A 165 5.49 -22.22 14.63
N ASP A 166 4.87 -21.24 13.94
CA ASP A 166 4.17 -20.17 14.61
C ASP A 166 2.98 -20.71 15.42
N ALA A 167 2.80 -20.17 16.64
CA ALA A 167 1.79 -20.64 17.56
C ALA A 167 0.36 -20.56 16.98
N LEU A 168 0.04 -19.50 16.24
CA LEU A 168 -1.26 -19.37 15.58
C LEU A 168 -1.44 -20.45 14.52
N PHE A 169 -0.45 -20.65 13.65
CA PHE A 169 -0.54 -21.67 12.60
C PHE A 169 -0.68 -23.08 13.18
N THR A 170 0.03 -23.37 14.28
CA THR A 170 -0.07 -24.63 15.01
C THR A 170 -1.48 -24.82 15.60
N ALA A 171 -2.06 -23.77 16.20
CA ALA A 171 -3.43 -23.81 16.71
C ALA A 171 -4.44 -24.10 15.60
N MET A 172 -4.32 -23.39 14.47
CA MET A 172 -5.16 -23.63 13.29
C MET A 172 -5.07 -25.07 12.78
N CYS A 173 -3.85 -25.61 12.68
CA CYS A 173 -3.64 -26.99 12.26
C CYS A 173 -4.27 -28.00 13.24
N ALA A 174 -4.21 -27.74 14.54
CA ALA A 174 -4.81 -28.59 15.55
C ALA A 174 -6.33 -28.68 15.36
N THR A 175 -7.01 -27.55 15.12
CA THR A 175 -8.45 -27.50 14.87
C THR A 175 -8.84 -28.23 13.59
N VAL A 176 -8.06 -28.04 12.51
CA VAL A 176 -8.29 -28.73 11.22
C VAL A 176 -8.03 -30.24 11.32
N GLN A 177 -7.06 -30.69 12.15
CA GLN A 177 -6.70 -32.10 12.28
C GLN A 177 -7.62 -32.90 13.20
N THR A 178 -8.17 -32.29 14.26
CA THR A 178 -9.03 -32.98 15.24
C THR A 178 -10.26 -33.63 14.57
N GLU A 179 -10.76 -33.06 13.47
CA GLU A 179 -11.87 -33.61 12.72
C GLU A 179 -11.46 -34.66 11.69
N SER A 180 -10.21 -34.58 11.18
CA SER A 180 -9.69 -35.60 10.24
C SER A 180 -9.48 -36.96 10.92
N GLU A 181 -9.29 -37.03 12.23
CA GLU A 181 -9.15 -38.28 12.98
C GLU A 181 -10.47 -38.98 13.23
N GLU A 182 -11.58 -38.26 13.30
CA GLU A 182 -12.93 -38.88 13.39
C GLU A 182 -13.40 -39.44 12.03
N GLU A 183 -12.85 -38.96 10.90
CA GLU A 183 -13.18 -39.39 9.54
C GLU A 183 -12.07 -40.23 8.87
N SER A 184 -11.13 -40.80 9.61
CA SER A 184 -9.97 -41.51 9.08
C SER A 184 -10.30 -42.66 8.15
N ASN A 185 -10.44 -42.41 6.90
CA ASN A 185 -10.07 -43.33 5.80
C ASN A 185 -10.06 -42.70 4.39
N THR A 186 -9.57 -41.50 4.22
CA THR A 186 -9.55 -40.92 2.86
C THR A 186 -8.25 -40.15 2.58
N GLN A 187 -7.52 -40.59 1.55
CA GLN A 187 -6.42 -39.86 0.95
C GLN A 187 -6.97 -38.56 0.35
N SER A 188 -6.51 -37.43 0.86
CA SER A 188 -6.83 -36.11 0.31
C SER A 188 -6.08 -35.90 -1.00
N VAL A 189 -6.82 -35.75 -2.08
CA VAL A 189 -6.33 -35.24 -3.36
C VAL A 189 -6.96 -33.84 -3.56
N TYR A 190 -6.15 -32.90 -3.98
CA TYR A 190 -6.55 -31.53 -4.34
C TYR A 190 -7.85 -31.49 -5.17
N GLY A 191 -8.81 -30.69 -4.74
CA GLY A 191 -10.10 -30.54 -5.38
C GLY A 191 -11.21 -31.15 -4.51
N THR A 192 -12.45 -30.77 -4.73
CA THR A 192 -13.61 -31.27 -4.01
C THR A 192 -13.48 -32.77 -3.72
N ALA A 193 -12.96 -33.09 -2.53
CA ALA A 193 -12.88 -34.48 -2.09
C ALA A 193 -14.30 -34.99 -1.89
N THR A 194 -14.67 -35.97 -2.65
CA THR A 194 -15.91 -36.69 -2.43
C THR A 194 -15.58 -38.00 -1.73
N ILE A 195 -16.13 -38.18 -0.54
CA ILE A 195 -16.08 -39.48 0.17
C ILE A 195 -17.20 -40.34 -0.34
N ALA A 196 -16.96 -41.65 -0.37
CA ALA A 196 -18.02 -42.62 -0.62
C ALA A 196 -19.00 -42.56 0.55
N GLY A 197 -20.10 -41.83 0.38
CA GLY A 197 -21.14 -41.62 1.40
C GLY A 197 -21.85 -42.88 1.82
N TYR A 198 -22.63 -42.80 2.89
CA TYR A 198 -23.43 -43.91 3.38
C TYR A 198 -24.72 -44.06 2.59
N GLU A 199 -25.15 -43.06 1.82
CA GLU A 199 -26.36 -43.13 1.01
C GLU A 199 -26.16 -43.96 -0.26
N HIS A 200 -27.19 -44.75 -0.58
CA HIS A 200 -27.18 -45.62 -1.72
C HIS A 200 -28.45 -45.34 -2.56
N ARG A 201 -28.28 -45.20 -3.86
CA ARG A 201 -29.39 -45.11 -4.81
C ARG A 201 -29.37 -46.28 -5.79
N ASN A 202 -30.45 -46.46 -6.50
CA ASN A 202 -30.51 -47.43 -7.56
C ASN A 202 -29.54 -47.05 -8.71
N TYR A 203 -28.88 -48.04 -9.25
CA TYR A 203 -27.99 -47.87 -10.42
C TYR A 203 -28.76 -47.31 -11.61
N VAL A 204 -28.17 -46.33 -12.28
CA VAL A 204 -28.63 -45.76 -13.55
C VAL A 204 -27.56 -46.03 -14.61
N PRO A 205 -27.94 -46.46 -15.87
CA PRO A 205 -26.96 -46.66 -16.92
C PRO A 205 -26.08 -45.40 -17.10
N GLY A 206 -24.75 -45.59 -16.99
CA GLY A 206 -23.74 -44.51 -17.00
C GLY A 206 -23.02 -44.36 -15.67
N ASP A 207 -23.49 -44.94 -14.59
CA ASP A 207 -22.80 -44.91 -13.30
C ASP A 207 -21.55 -45.80 -13.34
N PRO A 208 -20.43 -45.36 -12.72
CA PRO A 208 -19.21 -46.14 -12.66
C PRO A 208 -19.37 -47.45 -11.91
N LEU A 209 -19.05 -48.59 -12.53
CA LEU A 209 -19.20 -49.91 -11.92
C LEU A 209 -18.42 -50.10 -10.61
N LYS A 210 -17.32 -49.34 -10.43
CA LYS A 210 -16.53 -49.34 -9.19
C LYS A 210 -17.29 -48.81 -7.97
N ARG A 211 -18.40 -48.08 -8.18
CA ARG A 211 -19.23 -47.51 -7.10
C ARG A 211 -20.40 -48.42 -6.70
N ILE A 212 -20.56 -49.56 -7.34
CA ILE A 212 -21.61 -50.51 -7.00
C ILE A 212 -21.26 -51.21 -5.70
N ASN A 213 -22.18 -51.13 -4.71
CA ASN A 213 -22.10 -51.89 -3.49
C ASN A 213 -22.69 -53.29 -3.73
N TRP A 214 -21.83 -54.24 -4.13
CA TRP A 214 -22.23 -55.60 -4.47
C TRP A 214 -22.90 -56.34 -3.33
N LYS A 215 -22.46 -56.08 -2.08
CA LYS A 215 -23.05 -56.69 -0.89
C LYS A 215 -24.49 -56.25 -0.67
N LEU A 216 -24.77 -54.96 -0.82
CA LEU A 216 -26.10 -54.39 -0.67
C LEU A 216 -26.98 -54.73 -1.87
N SER A 217 -26.43 -54.73 -3.06
CA SER A 217 -27.11 -55.07 -4.31
C SER A 217 -27.62 -56.51 -4.31
N SER A 218 -26.82 -57.45 -3.84
CA SER A 218 -27.23 -58.86 -3.71
C SER A 218 -28.34 -59.05 -2.69
N LYS A 219 -28.31 -58.29 -1.58
CA LYS A 219 -29.37 -58.32 -0.55
C LYS A 219 -30.70 -57.74 -1.03
N ARG A 220 -30.62 -56.64 -1.82
CA ARG A 220 -31.85 -55.94 -2.32
C ARG A 220 -32.28 -56.41 -3.70
N ARG A 221 -31.56 -57.30 -4.37
CA ARG A 221 -31.80 -57.79 -5.73
C ARG A 221 -31.92 -56.67 -6.79
N THR A 222 -31.32 -55.52 -6.50
CA THR A 222 -31.24 -54.36 -7.39
C THR A 222 -29.83 -53.77 -7.28
N LEU A 223 -29.26 -53.33 -8.39
CA LEU A 223 -27.94 -52.70 -8.36
C LEU A 223 -28.01 -51.38 -7.58
N MET A 224 -27.24 -51.30 -6.52
CA MET A 224 -27.15 -50.15 -5.64
C MET A 224 -25.79 -49.47 -5.81
N VAL A 225 -25.83 -48.19 -6.11
CA VAL A 225 -24.62 -47.35 -6.24
C VAL A 225 -24.48 -46.49 -4.99
N ARG A 226 -23.29 -46.44 -4.44
CA ARG A 226 -22.95 -45.58 -3.35
C ARG A 226 -22.87 -44.13 -3.87
N MET A 227 -23.59 -43.23 -3.22
CA MET A 227 -23.55 -41.80 -3.53
C MET A 227 -22.31 -41.20 -2.88
N ASP A 228 -21.70 -40.25 -3.57
CA ASP A 228 -20.62 -39.45 -2.99
C ASP A 228 -21.21 -38.36 -2.12
N GLU A 229 -20.71 -38.25 -0.92
CA GLU A 229 -20.96 -37.09 -0.06
C GLU A 229 -19.86 -36.08 -0.28
N ALA A 230 -20.21 -34.81 -0.46
CA ALA A 230 -19.28 -33.73 -0.47
C ALA A 230 -18.70 -33.56 0.95
N VAL A 231 -17.43 -33.84 1.13
CA VAL A 231 -16.77 -33.55 2.39
C VAL A 231 -16.63 -32.06 2.49
N SER A 232 -17.19 -31.49 3.54
CA SER A 232 -16.90 -30.12 3.91
C SER A 232 -15.43 -30.06 4.36
N MET A 233 -14.53 -29.73 3.45
CA MET A 233 -13.13 -29.49 3.84
C MET A 233 -13.09 -28.29 4.77
N SER A 234 -12.52 -28.47 5.93
CA SER A 234 -12.19 -27.38 6.84
C SER A 234 -11.41 -26.32 6.08
N ARG A 235 -11.98 -25.13 5.94
CA ARG A 235 -11.34 -24.02 5.22
C ARG A 235 -10.90 -22.98 6.24
N VAL A 236 -9.75 -22.40 5.96
CA VAL A 236 -9.30 -21.20 6.66
C VAL A 236 -9.96 -20.00 5.97
N HIS A 237 -10.72 -19.23 6.72
CA HIS A 237 -11.33 -18.00 6.23
C HIS A 237 -10.59 -16.80 6.83
N VAL A 238 -9.89 -16.05 5.99
CA VAL A 238 -9.16 -14.85 6.39
C VAL A 238 -9.97 -13.62 6.01
N LEU A 239 -10.29 -12.79 6.97
CA LEU A 239 -10.95 -11.51 6.77
C LEU A 239 -9.95 -10.38 7.04
N VAL A 240 -9.85 -9.47 6.10
CA VAL A 240 -9.04 -8.27 6.24
C VAL A 240 -9.93 -7.07 6.46
N ASP A 241 -9.85 -6.51 7.65
CA ASP A 241 -10.52 -5.26 7.98
C ASP A 241 -9.61 -4.08 7.60
N LEU A 242 -9.98 -3.41 6.52
CA LEU A 242 -9.27 -2.25 6.00
C LEU A 242 -9.75 -0.93 6.63
N THR A 243 -10.40 -0.99 7.80
CA THR A 243 -10.81 0.23 8.52
C THR A 243 -9.71 0.71 9.45
N ARG A 244 -9.52 2.02 9.50
CA ARG A 244 -8.56 2.67 10.38
C ARG A 244 -9.12 2.89 11.76
N PRO A 245 -8.29 2.83 12.82
CA PRO A 245 -8.68 3.31 14.13
C PRO A 245 -9.07 4.79 14.08
N GLN A 246 -10.15 5.15 14.77
CA GLN A 246 -10.61 6.54 14.81
C GLN A 246 -9.58 7.47 15.45
N GLY A 247 -9.40 8.66 14.87
CA GLY A 247 -8.52 9.69 15.41
C GLY A 247 -7.02 9.46 15.23
N MET A 248 -6.61 8.45 14.47
CA MET A 248 -5.20 8.19 14.21
C MET A 248 -4.62 9.22 13.22
N PRO A 249 -3.54 9.95 13.60
CA PRO A 249 -2.93 10.93 12.71
C PRO A 249 -2.33 10.28 11.46
N ALA A 250 -2.27 11.03 10.35
CA ALA A 250 -1.65 10.59 9.11
C ALA A 250 -0.11 10.70 9.19
N ASP A 251 0.50 9.90 10.05
CA ASP A 251 1.94 9.86 10.28
C ASP A 251 2.56 8.49 9.92
N LYS A 252 3.87 8.35 10.14
CA LYS A 252 4.60 7.10 9.90
C LYS A 252 4.01 5.90 10.66
N SER A 253 3.48 6.13 11.86
CA SER A 253 2.92 5.05 12.70
C SER A 253 1.71 4.41 12.04
N ARG A 254 0.85 5.22 11.43
CA ARG A 254 -0.32 4.76 10.69
C ARG A 254 0.08 3.88 9.49
N PHE A 255 1.02 4.36 8.68
CA PHE A 255 1.49 3.61 7.51
C PHE A 255 2.16 2.29 7.89
N LEU A 256 2.93 2.27 8.98
CA LEU A 256 3.53 1.05 9.51
C LEU A 256 2.47 0.04 9.95
N LEU A 257 1.41 0.50 10.57
CA LEU A 257 0.32 -0.33 11.04
C LEU A 257 -0.45 -0.96 9.88
N GLU A 258 -0.79 -0.14 8.87
CA GLU A 258 -1.42 -0.59 7.62
C GLU A 258 -0.54 -1.64 6.90
N GLN A 259 0.77 -1.41 6.86
CA GLN A 259 1.74 -2.33 6.30
C GLN A 259 1.78 -3.65 7.07
N GLN A 260 1.85 -3.61 8.41
CA GLN A 260 1.91 -4.84 9.24
C GLN A 260 0.70 -5.74 8.98
N ILE A 261 -0.50 -5.16 8.89
CA ILE A 261 -1.71 -5.92 8.56
C ILE A 261 -1.59 -6.53 7.17
N THR A 262 -1.28 -5.72 6.16
CA THR A 262 -1.22 -6.18 4.78
C THR A 262 -0.18 -7.29 4.61
N GLU A 263 1.06 -7.05 5.06
CA GLU A 263 2.14 -8.03 4.95
C GLU A 263 1.88 -9.28 5.82
N GLY A 264 1.28 -9.12 7.01
CA GLY A 264 0.90 -10.24 7.89
C GLY A 264 -0.14 -11.16 7.26
N VAL A 265 -1.17 -10.61 6.63
CA VAL A 265 -2.17 -11.37 5.89
C VAL A 265 -1.53 -12.13 4.73
N LEU A 266 -0.74 -11.43 3.91
CA LEU A 266 -0.07 -12.04 2.76
C LEU A 266 0.88 -13.17 3.17
N GLY A 267 1.63 -12.99 4.27
CA GLY A 267 2.49 -14.01 4.83
C GLY A 267 1.72 -15.25 5.28
N MET A 268 0.58 -15.06 5.96
CA MET A 268 -0.27 -16.17 6.41
C MET A 268 -0.89 -16.92 5.23
N LEU A 269 -1.41 -16.22 4.24
CA LEU A 269 -1.96 -16.84 3.03
C LEU A 269 -0.89 -17.59 2.23
N ALA A 270 0.31 -17.02 2.11
CA ALA A 270 1.44 -17.69 1.47
C ALA A 270 1.88 -18.95 2.25
N LEU A 271 1.80 -18.91 3.57
CA LEU A 271 2.07 -20.09 4.40
C LEU A 271 1.00 -21.17 4.19
N CYS A 272 -0.28 -20.80 4.21
CA CYS A 272 -1.37 -21.73 3.91
C CYS A 272 -1.22 -22.38 2.53
N ALA A 273 -0.93 -21.59 1.49
CA ALA A 273 -0.71 -22.09 0.14
C ALA A 273 0.48 -23.06 0.07
N ARG A 274 1.62 -22.74 0.73
CA ARG A 274 2.78 -23.63 0.79
C ARG A 274 2.52 -24.95 1.53
N GLN A 275 1.63 -24.91 2.51
CA GLN A 275 1.24 -26.11 3.29
C GLN A 275 0.05 -26.87 2.68
N GLY A 276 -0.45 -26.41 1.53
CA GLY A 276 -1.59 -27.04 0.86
C GLY A 276 -2.93 -26.84 1.59
N MET A 277 -3.03 -25.86 2.49
CA MET A 277 -4.27 -25.51 3.17
C MET A 277 -5.09 -24.53 2.32
N ALA A 278 -6.33 -24.90 1.99
CA ALA A 278 -7.24 -24.01 1.28
C ALA A 278 -7.64 -22.83 2.20
N ALA A 279 -7.23 -21.60 1.85
CA ALA A 279 -7.55 -20.40 2.58
C ALA A 279 -8.28 -19.40 1.68
N THR A 280 -9.43 -18.91 2.12
CA THR A 280 -10.19 -17.87 1.42
C THR A 280 -9.93 -16.52 2.08
N CYS A 281 -9.55 -15.51 1.29
CA CYS A 281 -9.37 -14.15 1.77
C CYS A 281 -10.59 -13.30 1.39
N SER A 282 -11.20 -12.65 2.38
CA SER A 282 -12.32 -11.73 2.20
C SER A 282 -11.92 -10.33 2.63
N TYR A 283 -12.18 -9.33 1.81
CA TYR A 283 -11.96 -7.92 2.13
C TYR A 283 -13.04 -7.04 1.52
N MET A 284 -13.27 -5.86 2.11
CA MET A 284 -14.27 -4.91 1.61
C MET A 284 -13.71 -4.13 0.42
N GLY A 285 -14.16 -4.47 -0.78
CA GLY A 285 -13.89 -3.74 -2.01
C GLY A 285 -14.72 -2.45 -2.15
N LYS A 286 -14.66 -1.80 -3.32
CA LYS A 286 -15.44 -0.59 -3.62
C LYS A 286 -16.94 -0.87 -3.82
N SER A 287 -17.28 -2.06 -4.28
CA SER A 287 -18.65 -2.48 -4.61
C SER A 287 -19.25 -3.51 -3.62
N GLY A 288 -18.56 -3.84 -2.55
CA GLY A 288 -18.95 -4.83 -1.57
C GLY A 288 -17.83 -5.82 -1.24
N TRP A 289 -18.15 -6.87 -0.50
CA TRP A 289 -17.20 -7.92 -0.15
C TRP A 289 -16.65 -8.62 -1.39
N GLN A 290 -15.34 -8.76 -1.41
CA GLN A 290 -14.62 -9.55 -2.40
C GLN A 290 -13.99 -10.75 -1.72
N GLU A 291 -14.11 -11.92 -2.36
CA GLU A 291 -13.57 -13.18 -1.88
C GLU A 291 -12.60 -13.73 -2.91
N VAL A 292 -11.37 -13.99 -2.48
CA VAL A 292 -10.30 -14.52 -3.31
C VAL A 292 -9.74 -15.78 -2.66
N LEU A 293 -9.48 -16.80 -3.46
CA LEU A 293 -8.83 -18.04 -3.03
C LEU A 293 -7.41 -18.06 -3.60
N PRO A 294 -6.40 -17.54 -2.88
CA PRO A 294 -5.02 -17.56 -3.34
C PRO A 294 -4.41 -18.95 -3.11
N ASP A 295 -4.40 -19.76 -4.16
CA ASP A 295 -3.89 -21.14 -4.15
C ASP A 295 -2.42 -21.25 -4.55
N SER A 296 -1.83 -20.15 -5.01
CA SER A 296 -0.45 -20.07 -5.48
C SER A 296 0.25 -18.80 -4.98
N PRO A 297 1.60 -18.77 -4.94
CA PRO A 297 2.35 -17.57 -4.61
C PRO A 297 2.03 -16.38 -5.51
N GLU A 298 1.79 -16.63 -6.80
CA GLU A 298 1.43 -15.60 -7.78
C GLU A 298 0.06 -14.99 -7.46
N ALA A 299 -0.91 -15.81 -7.06
CA ALA A 299 -2.23 -15.34 -6.64
C ALA A 299 -2.17 -14.50 -5.35
N VAL A 300 -1.21 -14.79 -4.46
CA VAL A 300 -0.96 -13.96 -3.26
C VAL A 300 -0.36 -12.60 -3.66
N GLU A 301 0.55 -12.56 -4.64
CA GLU A 301 1.10 -11.28 -5.15
C GLU A 301 0.01 -10.45 -5.85
N GLU A 302 -0.90 -11.07 -6.60
CA GLU A 302 -2.04 -10.40 -7.22
C GLU A 302 -3.01 -9.83 -6.17
N LEU A 303 -3.31 -10.60 -5.13
CA LEU A 303 -4.11 -10.14 -4.00
C LEU A 303 -3.47 -8.93 -3.30
N ALA A 304 -2.13 -8.90 -3.18
CA ALA A 304 -1.41 -7.77 -2.62
C ALA A 304 -1.70 -6.47 -3.39
N LEU A 305 -1.72 -6.53 -4.72
CA LEU A 305 -2.05 -5.37 -5.55
C LEU A 305 -3.50 -4.92 -5.34
N HIS A 306 -4.44 -5.84 -5.26
CA HIS A 306 -5.85 -5.52 -5.00
C HIS A 306 -6.06 -4.86 -3.63
N LEU A 307 -5.41 -5.36 -2.58
CA LEU A 307 -5.48 -4.74 -1.24
C LEU A 307 -4.90 -3.32 -1.23
N LEU A 308 -3.78 -3.10 -1.95
CA LEU A 308 -3.16 -1.79 -2.06
C LEU A 308 -4.01 -0.80 -2.87
N GLU A 309 -4.62 -1.24 -3.97
CA GLU A 309 -5.51 -0.40 -4.79
C GLU A 309 -6.77 0.02 -4.03
N ARG A 310 -7.26 -0.84 -3.16
CA ARG A 310 -8.37 -0.52 -2.27
C ARG A 310 -7.94 0.46 -1.19
N GLY A 311 -6.80 0.19 -0.56
CA GLY A 311 -6.25 0.95 0.55
C GLY A 311 -7.13 0.91 1.81
N PHE A 312 -6.59 1.44 2.90
CA PHE A 312 -7.33 1.59 4.16
C PHE A 312 -8.26 2.79 4.10
N THR A 313 -9.41 2.69 4.78
CA THR A 313 -10.44 3.72 4.83
C THR A 313 -10.70 4.19 6.26
N ASP A 314 -11.08 5.47 6.40
CA ASP A 314 -11.53 6.04 7.68
C ASP A 314 -13.02 5.79 7.92
N GLU A 315 -13.75 5.30 6.89
CA GLU A 315 -15.17 4.97 7.02
C GLU A 315 -15.34 3.58 7.65
N PRO A 316 -16.08 3.47 8.76
CA PRO A 316 -16.32 2.19 9.41
C PRO A 316 -17.11 1.27 8.48
N THR A 317 -16.69 0.02 8.41
CA THR A 317 -17.41 -1.00 7.66
C THR A 317 -18.69 -1.37 8.42
N GLN A 318 -19.84 -0.85 7.99
CA GLN A 318 -21.17 -1.16 8.55
C GLN A 318 -21.80 -2.41 7.96
N SER A 319 -21.10 -3.13 7.09
CA SER A 319 -21.59 -4.30 6.40
C SER A 319 -21.66 -5.53 7.32
N ARG A 320 -22.58 -6.42 7.00
CA ARG A 320 -22.57 -7.77 7.60
C ARG A 320 -21.33 -8.52 7.15
N LEU A 321 -20.93 -9.53 7.95
CA LEU A 321 -19.84 -10.43 7.57
C LEU A 321 -20.05 -11.03 6.17
N PRO A 322 -18.99 -11.32 5.41
CA PRO A 322 -19.11 -11.92 4.09
C PRO A 322 -19.78 -13.28 4.13
N GLY A 323 -20.41 -13.66 3.01
CA GLY A 323 -21.18 -14.91 2.91
C GLY A 323 -20.35 -16.15 3.23
N ALA A 324 -19.09 -16.18 2.83
CA ALA A 324 -18.17 -17.27 3.14
C ALA A 324 -17.97 -17.48 4.65
N PHE A 325 -17.95 -16.39 5.43
CA PHE A 325 -17.86 -16.44 6.89
C PHE A 325 -19.16 -16.98 7.52
N LEU A 326 -20.31 -16.64 6.97
CA LEU A 326 -21.59 -17.08 7.50
C LEU A 326 -21.95 -18.54 7.09
N ALA A 327 -21.42 -18.99 5.97
CA ALA A 327 -21.65 -20.33 5.42
C ALA A 327 -20.70 -21.40 5.99
N GLY A 328 -19.65 -20.99 6.69
CA GLY A 328 -18.69 -21.91 7.31
C GLY A 328 -19.33 -22.68 8.46
N GLY A 329 -19.02 -23.97 8.55
CA GLY A 329 -19.48 -24.84 9.64
C GLY A 329 -18.64 -24.69 10.92
N SER A 330 -18.91 -25.51 11.92
CA SER A 330 -18.15 -25.58 13.18
C SER A 330 -16.67 -25.92 12.99
N SER A 331 -16.34 -26.58 11.89
CA SER A 331 -14.98 -27.01 11.50
C SER A 331 -14.14 -25.97 10.75
N SER A 332 -14.66 -24.77 10.54
CA SER A 332 -13.91 -23.70 9.87
C SER A 332 -13.14 -22.87 10.88
N VAL A 333 -11.91 -22.51 10.50
CA VAL A 333 -11.06 -21.56 11.25
C VAL A 333 -11.19 -20.19 10.63
N TYR A 334 -11.45 -19.19 11.46
CA TYR A 334 -11.63 -17.82 11.05
C TYR A 334 -10.50 -16.94 11.57
N LEU A 335 -9.84 -16.24 10.68
CA LEU A 335 -8.78 -15.27 10.99
C LEU A 335 -9.27 -13.87 10.62
N ILE A 336 -9.26 -12.95 11.57
CA ILE A 336 -9.63 -11.55 11.34
C ILE A 336 -8.40 -10.68 11.61
N TYR A 337 -7.90 -10.04 10.56
CA TYR A 337 -6.83 -9.05 10.67
C TYR A 337 -7.45 -7.66 10.74
N THR A 338 -7.26 -6.97 11.84
CA THR A 338 -7.80 -5.62 12.05
C THR A 338 -6.84 -4.74 12.85
N ALA A 339 -6.79 -3.45 12.49
CA ALA A 339 -6.17 -2.41 13.31
C ALA A 339 -7.19 -1.74 14.23
N ASN A 340 -8.48 -1.91 13.96
CA ASN A 340 -9.54 -1.19 14.64
C ASN A 340 -10.16 -2.06 15.74
N PRO A 341 -9.94 -1.72 17.03
CA PRO A 341 -10.51 -2.48 18.15
C PRO A 341 -12.04 -2.37 18.22
N ASP A 342 -12.59 -1.27 17.74
CA ASP A 342 -14.03 -0.98 17.80
C ASP A 342 -14.76 -1.40 16.51
N SER A 343 -14.17 -2.32 15.75
CA SER A 343 -14.78 -2.80 14.52
C SER A 343 -16.07 -3.58 14.81
N SER A 344 -17.17 -3.18 14.17
CA SER A 344 -18.45 -3.90 14.26
C SER A 344 -18.36 -5.35 13.74
N LEU A 345 -17.32 -5.67 12.97
CA LEU A 345 -17.04 -7.01 12.49
C LEU A 345 -16.62 -7.95 13.63
N LEU A 346 -15.93 -7.45 14.65
CA LEU A 346 -15.53 -8.24 15.83
C LEU A 346 -16.74 -8.62 16.69
N GLU A 347 -17.70 -7.72 16.85
CA GLU A 347 -18.95 -8.01 17.55
C GLU A 347 -19.74 -9.12 16.84
N GLN A 348 -19.83 -9.03 15.52
CA GLN A 348 -20.50 -10.05 14.72
C GLN A 348 -19.76 -11.40 14.77
N ALA A 349 -18.43 -11.37 14.73
CA ALA A 349 -17.58 -12.56 14.79
C ALA A 349 -17.68 -13.29 16.14
N ALA A 350 -17.90 -12.57 17.24
CA ALA A 350 -18.08 -13.17 18.58
C ALA A 350 -19.35 -14.08 18.66
N HIS A 351 -20.30 -13.91 17.77
CA HIS A 351 -21.52 -14.71 17.68
C HIS A 351 -21.43 -15.89 16.69
N MET A 352 -20.29 -16.06 16.00
CA MET A 352 -20.11 -17.14 15.04
C MET A 352 -19.93 -18.51 15.70
N GLN A 353 -20.26 -19.55 14.94
CA GLN A 353 -19.90 -20.93 15.25
C GLN A 353 -18.56 -21.23 14.59
N GLY A 354 -17.60 -21.75 15.38
CA GLY A 354 -16.24 -22.02 14.92
C GLY A 354 -15.18 -21.27 15.74
N GLU A 355 -13.92 -21.57 15.46
CA GLU A 355 -12.78 -20.97 16.17
C GLU A 355 -12.39 -19.67 15.48
N VAL A 356 -12.47 -18.55 16.21
CA VAL A 356 -12.19 -17.23 15.66
C VAL A 356 -10.92 -16.67 16.31
N HIS A 357 -9.92 -16.42 15.47
CA HIS A 357 -8.66 -15.77 15.86
C HIS A 357 -8.63 -14.34 15.32
N VAL A 358 -8.34 -13.40 16.19
CA VAL A 358 -8.21 -11.97 15.83
C VAL A 358 -6.75 -11.57 15.93
N VAL A 359 -6.21 -11.10 14.82
CA VAL A 359 -4.81 -10.66 14.72
C VAL A 359 -4.78 -9.13 14.68
N THR A 360 -4.11 -8.53 15.66
CA THR A 360 -3.97 -7.08 15.77
C THR A 360 -2.50 -6.67 15.85
N PRO A 361 -2.08 -5.60 15.16
CA PRO A 361 -0.77 -5.03 15.36
C PRO A 361 -0.72 -4.26 16.68
N GLY A 362 0.32 -4.50 17.48
CA GLY A 362 0.52 -3.78 18.72
C GLY A 362 -0.25 -4.32 19.94
N GLY A 363 -0.25 -3.58 21.04
CA GLY A 363 -0.72 -4.04 22.35
C GLY A 363 -2.20 -3.79 22.64
N MET A 364 -3.10 -4.08 21.72
CA MET A 364 -4.53 -4.00 22.02
C MET A 364 -4.97 -5.20 22.84
N SER A 365 -5.35 -4.97 24.09
CA SER A 365 -6.03 -5.96 24.93
C SER A 365 -7.53 -5.80 24.75
N LEU A 366 -8.13 -6.68 23.98
CA LEU A 366 -9.57 -6.76 23.82
C LEU A 366 -10.04 -8.06 24.48
N SER A 367 -10.94 -7.95 25.45
CA SER A 367 -11.59 -9.13 26.04
C SER A 367 -13.00 -9.28 25.46
N HIS A 368 -13.15 -10.05 24.40
CA HIS A 368 -14.44 -10.48 23.88
C HIS A 368 -14.53 -12.00 23.98
N GLY A 369 -15.14 -12.49 24.97
CA GLY A 369 -15.60 -13.82 25.35
C GLY A 369 -15.09 -15.08 24.65
N LYS A 370 -15.31 -15.23 23.36
CA LYS A 370 -14.95 -16.42 22.55
C LYS A 370 -13.85 -16.18 21.52
N LEU A 371 -13.30 -14.96 21.46
CA LEU A 371 -12.30 -14.61 20.46
C LEU A 371 -10.88 -14.84 21.00
N HIS A 372 -10.06 -15.51 20.21
CA HIS A 372 -8.64 -15.71 20.53
C HIS A 372 -7.81 -14.57 19.93
N PHE A 373 -7.25 -13.69 20.79
CA PHE A 373 -6.49 -12.54 20.32
C PHE A 373 -5.01 -12.88 20.17
N TRP A 374 -4.45 -12.41 19.05
CA TRP A 374 -3.05 -12.56 18.69
C TRP A 374 -2.42 -11.20 18.39
N ARG A 375 -1.25 -10.98 18.95
CA ARG A 375 -0.46 -9.79 18.67
C ARG A 375 0.49 -10.04 17.52
N LEU A 376 0.36 -9.25 16.46
CA LEU A 376 1.29 -9.24 15.35
C LEU A 376 2.49 -8.36 15.70
N GLN A 377 3.67 -8.95 15.82
CA GLN A 377 4.93 -8.25 16.08
C GLN A 377 5.47 -7.59 14.80
N PRO A 378 6.37 -6.59 14.90
CA PRO A 378 7.00 -5.99 13.72
C PRO A 378 7.82 -6.96 12.86
N ASP A 379 8.27 -8.08 13.42
CA ASP A 379 8.95 -9.19 12.73
C ASP A 379 7.98 -10.25 12.20
N PHE A 380 6.68 -9.94 12.19
CA PHE A 380 5.57 -10.80 11.77
C PHE A 380 5.34 -12.06 12.61
N ARG A 381 5.99 -12.20 13.77
CA ARG A 381 5.66 -13.26 14.71
C ARG A 381 4.32 -13.00 15.38
N LEU A 382 3.56 -14.07 15.58
CA LEU A 382 2.23 -14.03 16.19
C LEU A 382 2.33 -14.58 17.63
N LEU A 383 2.07 -13.72 18.60
CA LEU A 383 2.07 -14.08 20.01
C LEU A 383 0.64 -14.01 20.55
N PRO A 384 0.21 -14.96 21.42
CA PRO A 384 -1.09 -14.85 22.07
C PRO A 384 -1.13 -13.56 22.87
N ALA A 385 -2.22 -12.82 22.72
CA ALA A 385 -2.48 -11.64 23.55
C ALA A 385 -3.11 -12.14 24.86
N THR A 386 -2.32 -12.14 25.92
CA THR A 386 -2.77 -12.46 27.30
C THR A 386 -3.51 -11.33 27.92
#